data_28e8433730e3ed4e604ba992147d223a
#
_entry.id   28e8433730e3ed4e604ba992147d223a
#
_cell.length_a   1.000
_cell.length_b   1.000
_cell.length_c   1.000
_cell.angle_alpha   90.00
_cell.angle_beta   90.00
_cell.angle_gamma   90.00
#
_symmetry.space_group_name_H-M   'P 1'
#
loop_
_entity.id
_entity.type
_entity.pdbx_description
1 polymer ?
#
loop_
_entity_poly.entity_id
_entity_poly.type
_entity_poly.pdbx_seq_one_letter_code
_entity_poly.pdbx_strand_id
1 'polypeptide(L)'
;MTESNKDEAALWLTLRQEASAALEQQPQLAALLTRTVLQQDSLGSALIQRLAQQLANNDLDVGQWETMLREPLQSAAMQAVVSADMLAYRARDPACISLLQPLLFFKGFAAVQTQRAAHAFWQQGRHTLAWLLQSRASELWQVDIHPAAKLGA
;
A
#
# COMPACT_ATOMS: atom_id res chain seq x y z
N MET A 1 -3.71 -17.01 -17.89
CA MET A 1 -3.27 -16.48 -16.59
C MET A 1 -1.75 -16.49 -16.58
N THR A 2 -1.12 -15.31 -16.57
CA THR A 2 0.33 -15.19 -16.55
C THR A 2 0.89 -15.66 -15.20
N GLU A 3 2.17 -16.04 -15.15
CA GLU A 3 2.85 -16.47 -13.91
C GLU A 3 2.75 -15.39 -12.81
N SER A 4 2.93 -14.13 -13.16
CA SER A 4 2.75 -12.98 -12.27
C SER A 4 1.36 -12.90 -11.63
N ASN A 5 0.29 -13.29 -12.32
CA ASN A 5 -1.07 -13.26 -11.79
C ASN A 5 -1.33 -14.41 -10.80
N LYS A 6 -0.62 -15.53 -10.95
CA LYS A 6 -0.68 -16.64 -9.98
C LYS A 6 0.03 -16.28 -8.69
N ASP A 7 1.18 -15.61 -8.79
CA ASP A 7 1.96 -15.19 -7.63
C ASP A 7 1.22 -14.13 -6.81
N GLU A 8 0.55 -13.18 -7.48
CA GLU A 8 -0.30 -12.17 -6.83
C GLU A 8 -1.49 -12.81 -6.09
N ALA A 9 -2.17 -13.77 -6.74
CA ALA A 9 -3.29 -14.49 -6.11
C ALA A 9 -2.84 -15.31 -4.90
N ALA A 10 -1.68 -15.97 -4.99
CA ALA A 10 -1.11 -16.75 -3.90
C ALA A 10 -0.68 -15.84 -2.73
N LEU A 11 -0.08 -14.68 -3.03
CA LEU A 11 0.29 -13.68 -2.04
C LEU A 11 -0.95 -13.15 -1.31
N TRP A 12 -1.99 -12.79 -2.06
CA TRP A 12 -3.24 -12.30 -1.48
C TRP A 12 -3.92 -13.34 -0.57
N LEU A 13 -3.96 -14.59 -0.99
CA LEU A 13 -4.48 -15.68 -0.17
C LEU A 13 -3.69 -15.84 1.13
N THR A 14 -2.37 -15.82 1.06
CA THR A 14 -1.49 -15.90 2.23
C THR A 14 -1.74 -14.74 3.19
N LEU A 15 -1.82 -13.52 2.67
CA LEU A 15 -2.08 -12.32 3.46
C LEU A 15 -3.42 -12.41 4.22
N ARG A 16 -4.47 -12.91 3.57
CA ARG A 16 -5.77 -13.14 4.20
C ARG A 16 -5.71 -14.20 5.31
N GLN A 17 -4.97 -15.29 5.09
CA GLN A 17 -4.77 -16.34 6.09
C GLN A 17 -4.02 -15.79 7.31
N GLU A 18 -2.95 -15.03 7.09
CA GLU A 18 -2.21 -14.36 8.15
C GLU A 18 -3.08 -13.38 8.93
N ALA A 19 -3.94 -12.60 8.24
CA ALA A 19 -4.88 -11.68 8.89
C ALA A 19 -5.92 -12.40 9.75
N SER A 20 -6.47 -13.52 9.27
CA SER A 20 -7.42 -14.34 10.03
C SER A 20 -6.77 -14.92 11.28
N ALA A 21 -5.58 -15.48 11.16
CA ALA A 21 -4.83 -16.02 12.30
C ALA A 21 -4.46 -14.94 13.33
N ALA A 22 -4.04 -13.76 12.84
CA ALA A 22 -3.74 -12.63 13.71
C ALA A 22 -4.98 -12.11 14.45
N LEU A 23 -6.14 -12.12 13.81
CA LEU A 23 -7.42 -11.73 14.44
C LEU A 23 -7.81 -12.70 15.57
N GLU A 24 -7.64 -14.00 15.37
CA GLU A 24 -7.90 -15.00 16.40
C GLU A 24 -6.99 -14.83 17.61
N GLN A 25 -5.70 -14.55 17.37
CA GLN A 25 -4.70 -14.38 18.43
C GLN A 25 -4.79 -13.03 19.13
N GLN A 26 -5.18 -11.97 18.40
CA GLN A 26 -5.18 -10.58 18.86
C GLN A 26 -6.53 -9.91 18.51
N PRO A 27 -7.62 -10.21 19.22
CA PRO A 27 -8.95 -9.64 18.93
C PRO A 27 -8.98 -8.11 18.97
N GLN A 28 -8.03 -7.47 19.67
CA GLN A 28 -7.91 -6.02 19.74
C GLN A 28 -7.64 -5.38 18.37
N LEU A 29 -7.10 -6.16 17.42
CA LEU A 29 -6.81 -5.71 16.06
C LEU A 29 -7.99 -5.91 15.09
N ALA A 30 -9.15 -6.34 15.57
CA ALA A 30 -10.30 -6.70 14.73
C ALA A 30 -10.67 -5.60 13.73
N ALA A 31 -10.79 -4.36 14.18
CA ALA A 31 -11.14 -3.23 13.31
C ALA A 31 -10.09 -2.99 12.22
N LEU A 32 -8.79 -3.06 12.57
CA LEU A 32 -7.69 -2.87 11.64
C LEU A 32 -7.65 -3.99 10.59
N LEU A 33 -7.61 -5.24 11.03
CA LEU A 33 -7.46 -6.40 10.15
C LEU A 33 -8.68 -6.61 9.25
N THR A 34 -9.87 -6.44 9.79
CA THR A 34 -11.12 -6.59 9.03
C THR A 34 -11.22 -5.52 7.94
N ARG A 35 -11.05 -4.26 8.29
CA ARG A 35 -11.14 -3.15 7.35
C ARG A 35 -10.06 -3.20 6.28
N THR A 36 -8.83 -3.48 6.69
CA THR A 36 -7.68 -3.38 5.77
C THR A 36 -7.51 -4.61 4.89
N VAL A 37 -7.85 -5.81 5.37
CA VAL A 37 -7.58 -7.06 4.65
C VAL A 37 -8.84 -7.88 4.42
N LEU A 38 -9.55 -8.25 5.48
CA LEU A 38 -10.57 -9.30 5.38
C LEU A 38 -11.82 -8.87 4.60
N GLN A 39 -12.17 -7.59 4.59
CA GLN A 39 -13.27 -7.00 3.81
C GLN A 39 -12.84 -6.52 2.42
N GLN A 40 -11.56 -6.67 2.07
CA GLN A 40 -11.07 -6.25 0.77
C GLN A 40 -11.08 -7.40 -0.23
N ASP A 41 -11.22 -7.06 -1.53
CA ASP A 41 -11.30 -8.03 -2.61
C ASP A 41 -9.94 -8.37 -3.22
N SER A 42 -8.94 -7.51 -3.00
CA SER A 42 -7.62 -7.64 -3.60
C SER A 42 -6.54 -6.96 -2.76
N LEU A 43 -5.27 -7.30 -3.05
CA LEU A 43 -4.13 -6.59 -2.49
C LEU A 43 -4.18 -5.09 -2.79
N GLY A 44 -4.59 -4.73 -3.99
CA GLY A 44 -4.71 -3.32 -4.40
C GLY A 44 -5.72 -2.54 -3.57
N SER A 45 -6.91 -3.10 -3.36
CA SER A 45 -7.92 -2.45 -2.52
C SER A 45 -7.47 -2.38 -1.06
N ALA A 46 -6.77 -3.40 -0.56
CA ALA A 46 -6.19 -3.41 0.78
C ALA A 46 -5.13 -2.32 0.95
N LEU A 47 -4.21 -2.18 -0.01
CA LEU A 47 -3.19 -1.14 0.00
C LEU A 47 -3.82 0.26 -0.03
N ILE A 48 -4.76 0.50 -0.97
CA ILE A 48 -5.44 1.79 -1.11
C ILE A 48 -6.14 2.16 0.19
N GLN A 49 -6.89 1.24 0.77
CA GLN A 49 -7.58 1.45 2.03
C GLN A 49 -6.60 1.77 3.17
N ARG A 50 -5.50 1.01 3.27
CA ARG A 50 -4.49 1.25 4.31
C ARG A 50 -3.81 2.60 4.17
N LEU A 51 -3.39 2.97 2.97
CA LEU A 51 -2.78 4.27 2.71
C LEU A 51 -3.76 5.41 2.97
N ALA A 52 -5.02 5.29 2.54
CA ALA A 52 -6.05 6.29 2.79
C ALA A 52 -6.27 6.54 4.28
N GLN A 53 -6.32 5.48 5.09
CA GLN A 53 -6.41 5.61 6.55
C GLN A 53 -5.23 6.36 7.17
N GLN A 54 -4.03 6.12 6.67
CA GLN A 54 -2.82 6.77 7.19
C GLN A 54 -2.68 8.21 6.70
N LEU A 55 -3.03 8.47 5.44
CA LEU A 55 -2.89 9.79 4.82
C LEU A 55 -3.99 10.78 5.24
N ALA A 56 -5.15 10.29 5.69
CA ALA A 56 -6.27 11.13 6.09
C ALA A 56 -5.88 12.14 7.17
N ASN A 57 -6.43 13.33 7.08
CA ASN A 57 -6.25 14.44 8.01
C ASN A 57 -7.49 15.36 7.99
N ASN A 58 -7.36 16.57 8.53
CA ASN A 58 -8.46 17.54 8.56
C ASN A 58 -8.81 18.11 7.16
N ASP A 59 -7.88 18.05 6.20
CA ASP A 59 -8.10 18.59 4.85
C ASP A 59 -8.84 17.58 3.95
N LEU A 60 -8.47 16.30 4.06
CA LEU A 60 -9.01 15.21 3.24
C LEU A 60 -9.32 13.98 4.10
N ASP A 61 -10.55 13.50 4.02
CA ASP A 61 -10.99 12.30 4.72
C ASP A 61 -10.55 11.01 4.00
N VAL A 62 -10.78 9.86 4.64
CA VAL A 62 -10.41 8.53 4.12
C VAL A 62 -11.02 8.26 2.75
N GLY A 63 -12.32 8.58 2.57
CA GLY A 63 -13.02 8.32 1.29
C GLY A 63 -12.46 9.16 0.14
N GLN A 64 -12.08 10.41 0.41
CA GLN A 64 -11.41 11.27 -0.58
C GLN A 64 -10.04 10.71 -0.97
N TRP A 65 -9.26 10.24 -0.01
CA TRP A 65 -7.97 9.59 -0.27
C TRP A 65 -8.14 8.28 -1.04
N GLU A 66 -9.09 7.42 -0.67
CA GLU A 66 -9.36 6.19 -1.43
C GLU A 66 -9.69 6.48 -2.90
N THR A 67 -10.58 7.44 -3.14
CA THR A 67 -10.95 7.85 -4.50
C THR A 67 -9.74 8.32 -5.30
N MET A 68 -8.91 9.16 -4.68
CA MET A 68 -7.70 9.70 -5.32
C MET A 68 -6.66 8.61 -5.62
N LEU A 69 -6.43 7.69 -4.68
CA LEU A 69 -5.40 6.65 -4.80
C LEU A 69 -5.78 5.52 -5.78
N ARG A 70 -7.07 5.33 -6.05
CA ARG A 70 -7.52 4.30 -7.02
C ARG A 70 -6.92 4.51 -8.40
N GLU A 71 -6.92 5.73 -8.89
CA GLU A 71 -6.43 6.05 -10.22
C GLU A 71 -4.99 5.58 -10.45
N PRO A 72 -4.00 5.98 -9.63
CA PRO A 72 -2.61 5.58 -9.84
C PRO A 72 -2.28 4.15 -9.40
N LEU A 73 -3.02 3.56 -8.46
CA LEU A 73 -2.63 2.29 -7.83
C LEU A 73 -3.45 1.07 -8.27
N GLN A 74 -4.54 1.24 -9.03
CA GLN A 74 -5.45 0.14 -9.34
C GLN A 74 -5.03 -0.67 -10.57
N SER A 75 -4.10 -0.20 -11.40
CA SER A 75 -3.72 -0.91 -12.62
C SER A 75 -3.03 -2.25 -12.32
N ALA A 76 -3.23 -3.24 -13.20
CA ALA A 76 -2.58 -4.55 -13.08
C ALA A 76 -1.04 -4.44 -13.04
N ALA A 77 -0.48 -3.52 -13.84
CA ALA A 77 0.97 -3.27 -13.82
C ALA A 77 1.45 -2.78 -12.45
N MET A 78 0.71 -1.85 -11.83
CA MET A 78 1.05 -1.36 -10.50
C MET A 78 0.88 -2.43 -9.42
N GLN A 79 -0.16 -3.26 -9.53
CA GLN A 79 -0.36 -4.37 -8.60
C GLN A 79 0.78 -5.39 -8.65
N ALA A 80 1.31 -5.68 -9.83
CA ALA A 80 2.48 -6.55 -9.98
C ALA A 80 3.73 -5.95 -9.28
N VAL A 81 3.92 -4.64 -9.39
CA VAL A 81 5.03 -3.93 -8.71
C VAL A 81 4.87 -3.96 -7.19
N VAL A 82 3.66 -3.70 -6.69
CA VAL A 82 3.36 -3.77 -5.25
C VAL A 82 3.60 -5.17 -4.70
N SER A 83 3.15 -6.19 -5.42
CA SER A 83 3.37 -7.60 -5.04
C SER A 83 4.86 -7.94 -5.00
N ALA A 84 5.64 -7.49 -5.99
CA ALA A 84 7.09 -7.68 -6.03
C ALA A 84 7.79 -6.99 -4.85
N ASP A 85 7.39 -5.78 -4.49
CA ASP A 85 7.92 -5.06 -3.32
C ASP A 85 7.64 -5.83 -2.02
N MET A 86 6.41 -6.34 -1.83
CA MET A 86 6.06 -7.13 -0.64
C MET A 86 6.87 -8.42 -0.53
N LEU A 87 7.01 -9.15 -1.64
CA LEU A 87 7.80 -10.37 -1.69
C LEU A 87 9.30 -10.08 -1.45
N ALA A 88 9.80 -8.94 -1.91
CA ALA A 88 11.18 -8.52 -1.66
C ALA A 88 11.45 -8.29 -0.17
N TYR A 89 10.52 -7.67 0.56
CA TYR A 89 10.62 -7.56 2.03
C TYR A 89 10.70 -8.94 2.68
N ARG A 90 9.78 -9.85 2.30
CA ARG A 90 9.75 -11.20 2.86
C ARG A 90 11.03 -11.99 2.57
N ALA A 91 11.61 -11.81 1.39
CA ALA A 91 12.80 -12.55 0.96
C ALA A 91 14.12 -11.99 1.50
N ARG A 92 14.20 -10.66 1.71
CA ARG A 92 15.47 -9.97 1.97
C ARG A 92 15.62 -9.45 3.39
N ASP A 93 14.51 -9.18 4.06
CA ASP A 93 14.53 -8.66 5.43
C ASP A 93 14.25 -9.80 6.42
N PRO A 94 15.26 -10.24 7.19
CA PRO A 94 15.09 -11.32 8.16
C PRO A 94 14.09 -10.96 9.28
N ALA A 95 13.80 -9.68 9.50
CA ALA A 95 12.78 -9.24 10.45
C ALA A 95 11.35 -9.34 9.90
N CYS A 96 11.20 -9.49 8.58
CA CYS A 96 9.88 -9.64 7.93
C CYS A 96 9.44 -11.10 7.93
N ILE A 97 8.70 -11.49 8.96
CA ILE A 97 8.20 -12.87 9.12
C ILE A 97 6.76 -13.07 8.64
N SER A 98 6.05 -11.98 8.30
CA SER A 98 4.66 -11.98 7.85
C SER A 98 4.45 -10.93 6.77
N LEU A 99 3.60 -11.24 5.79
CA LEU A 99 3.19 -10.27 4.75
C LEU A 99 2.32 -9.12 5.31
N LEU A 100 1.74 -9.31 6.50
CA LEU A 100 1.05 -8.22 7.20
C LEU A 100 2.01 -7.08 7.61
N GLN A 101 3.27 -7.39 7.89
CA GLN A 101 4.21 -6.38 8.38
C GLN A 101 4.44 -5.25 7.37
N PRO A 102 4.82 -5.50 6.09
CA PRO A 102 4.97 -4.40 5.14
C PRO A 102 3.67 -3.65 4.91
N LEU A 103 2.55 -4.34 4.77
CA LEU A 103 1.26 -3.68 4.50
C LEU A 103 0.81 -2.78 5.66
N LEU A 104 0.92 -3.25 6.90
CA LEU A 104 0.32 -2.58 8.05
C LEU A 104 1.29 -1.66 8.80
N PHE A 105 2.58 -2.00 8.85
CA PHE A 105 3.49 -1.43 9.83
C PHE A 105 4.79 -0.85 9.26
N PHE A 106 5.22 -1.23 8.05
CA PHE A 106 6.48 -0.73 7.51
C PHE A 106 6.29 0.63 6.84
N LYS A 107 6.80 1.66 7.52
CA LYS A 107 6.73 3.04 7.00
C LYS A 107 7.43 3.21 5.65
N GLY A 108 8.53 2.51 5.41
CA GLY A 108 9.24 2.53 4.13
C GLY A 108 8.40 1.97 2.99
N PHE A 109 7.67 0.88 3.23
CA PHE A 109 6.73 0.34 2.24
C PHE A 109 5.63 1.35 1.92
N ALA A 110 4.97 1.92 2.94
CA ALA A 110 3.92 2.92 2.76
C ALA A 110 4.45 4.16 1.99
N ALA A 111 5.64 4.64 2.34
CA ALA A 111 6.26 5.79 1.68
C ALA A 111 6.55 5.52 0.20
N VAL A 112 7.08 4.33 -0.14
CA VAL A 112 7.37 3.94 -1.54
C VAL A 112 6.08 3.86 -2.35
N GLN A 113 5.02 3.23 -1.84
CA GLN A 113 3.76 3.11 -2.58
C GLN A 113 3.08 4.49 -2.75
N THR A 114 3.16 5.36 -1.76
CA THR A 114 2.68 6.74 -1.86
C THR A 114 3.48 7.55 -2.89
N GLN A 115 4.80 7.36 -2.95
CA GLN A 115 5.64 7.99 -3.98
C GLN A 115 5.29 7.50 -5.39
N ARG A 116 4.98 6.21 -5.57
CA ARG A 116 4.53 5.69 -6.87
C ARG A 116 3.23 6.37 -7.33
N ALA A 117 2.29 6.60 -6.43
CA ALA A 117 1.08 7.37 -6.72
C ALA A 117 1.39 8.84 -7.06
N ALA A 118 2.28 9.47 -6.29
CA ALA A 118 2.73 10.84 -6.56
C ALA A 118 3.43 10.95 -7.91
N HIS A 119 4.28 9.98 -8.27
CA HIS A 119 4.95 9.93 -9.57
C HIS A 119 3.96 9.81 -10.73
N ALA A 120 2.92 8.97 -10.60
CA ALA A 120 1.89 8.84 -11.63
C ALA A 120 1.16 10.17 -11.86
N PHE A 121 0.79 10.90 -10.82
CA PHE A 121 0.22 12.24 -10.96
C PHE A 121 1.20 13.25 -11.55
N TRP A 122 2.46 13.18 -11.18
CA TRP A 122 3.51 14.01 -11.75
C TRP A 122 3.62 13.83 -13.27
N GLN A 123 3.62 12.58 -13.74
CA GLN A 123 3.68 12.26 -15.17
C GLN A 123 2.45 12.79 -15.95
N GLN A 124 1.32 12.94 -15.31
CA GLN A 124 0.10 13.53 -15.87
C GLN A 124 0.09 15.08 -15.81
N GLY A 125 1.13 15.72 -15.29
CA GLY A 125 1.15 17.18 -15.07
C GLY A 125 0.29 17.65 -13.88
N ARG A 126 -0.25 16.75 -13.07
CA ARG A 126 -1.07 17.06 -11.89
C ARG A 126 -0.18 17.28 -10.66
N HIS A 127 0.65 18.31 -10.75
CA HIS A 127 1.74 18.52 -9.80
C HIS A 127 1.25 18.82 -8.38
N THR A 128 0.13 19.52 -8.23
CA THR A 128 -0.43 19.83 -6.90
C THR A 128 -0.81 18.55 -6.13
N LEU A 129 -1.39 17.55 -6.79
CA LEU A 129 -1.67 16.25 -6.18
C LEU A 129 -0.39 15.49 -5.84
N ALA A 130 0.62 15.56 -6.71
CA ALA A 130 1.91 14.95 -6.46
C ALA A 130 2.60 15.56 -5.23
N TRP A 131 2.56 16.88 -5.09
CA TRP A 131 3.13 17.59 -3.92
C TRP A 131 2.34 17.29 -2.64
N LEU A 132 1.02 17.16 -2.71
CA LEU A 132 0.20 16.78 -1.57
C LEU A 132 0.64 15.40 -1.03
N LEU A 133 0.79 14.41 -1.90
CA LEU A 133 1.27 13.06 -1.53
C LEU A 133 2.69 13.10 -0.97
N GLN A 134 3.61 13.83 -1.61
CA GLN A 134 4.97 14.02 -1.13
C GLN A 134 4.99 14.62 0.28
N SER A 135 4.25 15.69 0.50
CA SER A 135 4.17 16.40 1.78
C SER A 135 3.63 15.49 2.89
N ARG A 136 2.55 14.74 2.60
CA ARG A 136 1.97 13.82 3.58
C ARG A 136 2.91 12.66 3.91
N ALA A 137 3.60 12.10 2.92
CA ALA A 137 4.60 11.05 3.14
C ALA A 137 5.76 11.56 4.01
N SER A 138 6.25 12.76 3.74
CA SER A 138 7.32 13.38 4.53
C SER A 138 6.88 13.61 5.99
N GLU A 139 5.67 14.14 6.20
CA GLU A 139 5.12 14.37 7.54
C GLU A 139 4.94 13.08 8.33
N LEU A 140 4.36 12.04 7.71
CA LEU A 140 4.00 10.80 8.41
C LEU A 140 5.19 9.86 8.62
N TRP A 141 6.04 9.73 7.60
CA TRP A 141 7.08 8.69 7.59
C TRP A 141 8.49 9.23 7.54
N GLN A 142 8.64 10.56 7.49
CA GLN A 142 9.95 11.25 7.40
C GLN A 142 10.76 10.80 6.18
N VAL A 143 10.06 10.48 5.11
CA VAL A 143 10.62 10.11 3.81
C VAL A 143 10.18 11.15 2.79
N ASP A 144 11.15 11.90 2.27
CA ASP A 144 10.93 12.97 1.30
C ASP A 144 11.56 12.57 -0.04
N ILE A 145 10.72 12.08 -0.95
CA ILE A 145 11.14 11.69 -2.30
C ILE A 145 10.38 12.57 -3.30
N HIS A 146 11.13 13.28 -4.14
CA HIS A 146 10.51 14.12 -5.15
C HIS A 146 9.64 13.28 -6.11
N PRO A 147 8.42 13.75 -6.49
CA PRO A 147 7.52 12.97 -7.34
C PRO A 147 8.08 12.61 -8.72
N ALA A 148 9.01 13.42 -9.25
CA ALA A 148 9.67 13.12 -10.52
C ALA A 148 10.66 11.95 -10.44
N ALA A 149 11.07 11.51 -9.24
CA ALA A 149 11.99 10.39 -9.08
C ALA A 149 11.35 9.08 -9.54
N LYS A 150 12.10 8.29 -10.32
CA LYS A 150 11.69 6.96 -10.77
C LYS A 150 12.26 5.92 -9.81
N LEU A 151 11.39 5.18 -9.16
CA LEU A 151 11.77 4.03 -8.34
C LEU A 151 11.64 2.75 -9.19
N GLY A 152 12.64 1.89 -9.09
CA GLY A 152 12.57 0.54 -9.65
C GLY A 152 11.53 -0.34 -8.93
N ALA A 153 11.27 -1.52 -9.48
CA ALA A 153 10.52 -2.58 -8.83
C ALA A 153 11.47 -3.49 -8.03
#